data_c0dc0adcab8f6646c78374a756b09ae4
#
_entry.id   c0dc0adcab8f6646c78374a756b09ae4
#
_cell.length_a   1.000
_cell.length_b   1.000
_cell.length_c   1.000
_cell.angle_alpha   90.00
_cell.angle_beta   90.00
_cell.angle_gamma   90.00
#
_symmetry.space_group_name_H-M   'P 1'
#
loop_
_entity.id
_entity.type
_entity.pdbx_description
1 polymer ?
#
loop_
_entity_poly.entity_id
_entity_poly.type
_entity_poly.pdbx_seq_one_letter_code
_entity_poly.pdbx_strand_id
1 'polypeptide(L)'
;MGNGKSRSGLLFGVGAYASWGLFPAFFPLLKPAGAFEVLAHRIVWCFALMVVVIAAVRRLRDIRAMSGRTWLLLTFASALISVNWVIYIYAVNNGHVVDAALGYFINPLVSIALGLVISTRLPSAG
;
A
#
# COMPACT_ATOMS: atom_id res chain seq x y z
N MET A 1 26.25 22.83 -0.54
CA MET A 1 24.83 23.11 -0.24
C MET A 1 23.89 21.87 -0.41
N GLY A 2 24.37 20.67 -0.21
CA GLY A 2 23.62 19.40 -0.42
C GLY A 2 23.10 18.68 0.82
N ASN A 3 23.61 18.99 2.02
CA ASN A 3 23.38 18.17 3.21
C ASN A 3 21.98 18.32 3.88
N GLY A 4 21.30 19.43 3.72
CA GLY A 4 20.00 19.66 4.36
C GLY A 4 18.87 18.80 3.75
N LYS A 5 18.81 18.72 2.42
CA LYS A 5 17.78 17.95 1.71
C LYS A 5 17.93 16.44 1.91
N SER A 6 19.17 15.94 1.99
CA SER A 6 19.47 14.53 2.25
C SER A 6 19.08 14.13 3.68
N ARG A 7 19.34 14.96 4.68
CA ARG A 7 18.97 14.72 6.08
C ARG A 7 17.45 14.72 6.28
N SER A 8 16.75 15.67 5.65
CA SER A 8 15.27 15.70 5.69
C SER A 8 14.67 14.44 5.03
N GLY A 9 15.18 14.01 3.88
CA GLY A 9 14.74 12.79 3.23
C GLY A 9 14.95 11.54 4.09
N LEU A 10 16.11 11.45 4.77
CA LEU A 10 16.39 10.36 5.69
C LEU A 10 15.44 10.37 6.91
N LEU A 11 15.18 11.52 7.50
CA LEU A 11 14.25 11.65 8.63
C LEU A 11 12.82 11.26 8.26
N PHE A 12 12.35 11.70 7.09
CA PHE A 12 11.04 11.29 6.59
C PHE A 12 10.98 9.79 6.29
N GLY A 13 12.04 9.23 5.72
CA GLY A 13 12.15 7.79 5.49
C GLY A 13 12.10 6.99 6.79
N VAL A 14 12.93 7.36 7.77
CA VAL A 14 12.95 6.71 9.10
C VAL A 14 11.59 6.84 9.78
N GLY A 15 10.96 8.03 9.75
CA GLY A 15 9.64 8.25 10.32
C GLY A 15 8.56 7.40 9.66
N ALA A 16 8.57 7.29 8.33
CA ALA A 16 7.64 6.44 7.59
C ALA A 16 7.80 4.96 7.96
N TYR A 17 9.03 4.45 7.96
CA TYR A 17 9.30 3.05 8.31
C TYR A 17 9.02 2.75 9.78
N ALA A 18 9.31 3.66 10.70
CA ALA A 18 8.97 3.51 12.11
C ALA A 18 7.46 3.45 12.31
N SER A 19 6.70 4.35 11.65
CA SER A 19 5.24 4.33 11.67
C SER A 19 4.69 3.01 11.12
N TRP A 20 5.26 2.54 10.01
CA TRP A 20 4.86 1.27 9.39
C TRP A 20 5.14 0.06 10.29
N GLY A 21 6.30 0.06 10.98
CA GLY A 21 6.68 -0.99 11.93
C GLY A 21 5.78 -1.07 13.17
N LEU A 22 5.10 0.02 13.53
CA LEU A 22 4.14 0.04 14.63
C LEU A 22 2.77 -0.58 14.27
N PHE A 23 2.43 -0.71 13.01
CA PHE A 23 1.14 -1.27 12.57
C PHE A 23 0.86 -2.68 13.12
N PRO A 24 1.81 -3.63 13.11
CA PRO A 24 1.58 -4.97 13.69
C PRO A 24 1.22 -4.93 15.18
N ALA A 25 1.79 -3.99 15.94
CA ALA A 25 1.48 -3.81 17.35
C ALA A 25 0.09 -3.17 17.57
N PHE A 26 -0.42 -2.42 16.60
CA PHE A 26 -1.72 -1.78 16.67
C PHE A 26 -2.89 -2.76 16.45
N PHE A 27 -2.76 -3.72 15.55
CA PHE A 27 -3.85 -4.64 15.22
C PHE A 27 -4.34 -5.50 16.39
N PRO A 28 -3.49 -6.06 17.28
CA PRO A 28 -3.94 -6.81 18.44
C PRO A 28 -4.77 -5.97 19.42
N LEU A 29 -4.56 -4.64 19.47
CA LEU A 29 -5.33 -3.73 20.32
C LEU A 29 -6.77 -3.54 19.82
N LEU A 30 -7.04 -3.87 18.56
CA LEU A 30 -8.37 -3.80 17.96
C LEU A 30 -9.22 -5.05 18.22
N LYS A 31 -8.70 -6.04 18.95
CA LYS A 31 -9.51 -7.20 19.36
C LYS A 31 -10.67 -6.73 20.27
N PRO A 32 -11.88 -7.21 20.04
CA PRO A 32 -12.26 -8.45 19.32
C PRO A 32 -12.57 -8.28 17.83
N ALA A 33 -12.28 -7.15 17.20
CA ALA A 33 -12.58 -6.92 15.79
C ALA A 33 -11.84 -7.92 14.88
N GLY A 34 -12.59 -8.54 13.96
CA GLY A 34 -12.04 -9.47 12.99
C GLY A 34 -11.26 -8.76 11.88
N ALA A 35 -10.42 -9.51 11.14
CA ALA A 35 -9.64 -8.97 10.03
C ALA A 35 -10.50 -8.27 8.97
N PHE A 36 -11.66 -8.82 8.66
CA PHE A 36 -12.61 -8.22 7.71
C PHE A 36 -13.21 -6.92 8.23
N GLU A 37 -13.53 -6.83 9.51
CA GLU A 37 -14.09 -5.63 10.12
C GLU A 37 -13.06 -4.48 10.11
N VAL A 38 -11.82 -4.76 10.50
CA VAL A 38 -10.72 -3.79 10.45
C VAL A 38 -10.49 -3.32 9.02
N LEU A 39 -10.49 -4.23 8.04
CA LEU A 39 -10.33 -3.87 6.63
C LEU A 39 -11.50 -3.04 6.12
N ALA A 40 -12.75 -3.41 6.45
CA ALA A 40 -13.93 -2.68 6.03
C ALA A 40 -13.91 -1.23 6.53
N HIS A 41 -13.61 -1.02 7.81
CA HIS A 41 -13.45 0.32 8.38
C HIS A 41 -12.35 1.10 7.69
N ARG A 42 -11.20 0.46 7.43
CA ARG A 42 -10.09 1.10 6.71
C ARG A 42 -10.51 1.56 5.31
N ILE A 43 -11.20 0.70 4.54
CA ILE A 43 -11.67 1.03 3.20
C ILE A 43 -12.63 2.22 3.25
N VAL A 44 -13.62 2.19 4.15
CA VAL A 44 -14.62 3.26 4.29
C VAL A 44 -13.97 4.59 4.63
N TRP A 45 -13.09 4.63 5.63
CA TRP A 45 -12.43 5.85 6.05
C TRP A 45 -11.44 6.39 5.01
N CYS A 46 -10.66 5.52 4.37
CA CYS A 46 -9.79 5.92 3.27
C CYS A 46 -10.60 6.46 2.08
N PHE A 47 -11.72 5.82 1.74
CA PHE A 47 -12.60 6.29 0.69
C PHE A 47 -13.18 7.67 1.01
N ALA A 48 -13.72 7.85 2.22
CA ALA A 48 -14.25 9.15 2.67
C ALA A 48 -13.17 10.24 2.60
N LEU A 49 -11.97 9.97 3.11
CA LEU A 49 -10.84 10.89 3.04
C LEU A 49 -10.49 11.25 1.60
N MET A 50 -10.39 10.26 0.71
CA MET A 50 -10.06 10.50 -0.69
C MET A 50 -11.14 11.32 -1.41
N VAL A 51 -12.42 11.08 -1.11
CA VAL A 51 -13.52 11.90 -1.64
C VAL A 51 -13.36 13.36 -1.21
N VAL A 52 -13.06 13.59 0.07
CA VAL A 52 -12.82 14.95 0.59
C VAL A 52 -11.61 15.60 -0.09
N VAL A 53 -10.49 14.89 -0.21
CA VAL A 53 -9.28 15.41 -0.87
C VAL A 53 -9.57 15.76 -2.33
N ILE A 54 -10.22 14.87 -3.08
CA ILE A 54 -10.53 15.08 -4.49
C ILE A 54 -11.48 16.27 -4.68
N ALA A 55 -12.47 16.42 -3.79
CA ALA A 55 -13.37 17.55 -3.79
C ALA A 55 -12.63 18.86 -3.47
N ALA A 56 -11.74 18.86 -2.48
CA ALA A 56 -10.93 20.03 -2.10
C ALA A 56 -9.98 20.47 -3.22
N VAL A 57 -9.35 19.51 -3.91
CA VAL A 57 -8.45 19.79 -5.04
C VAL A 57 -9.21 20.08 -6.35
N ARG A 58 -10.55 19.97 -6.33
CA ARG A 58 -11.45 20.20 -7.49
C ARG A 58 -11.12 19.34 -8.72
N ARG A 59 -10.59 18.14 -8.53
CA ARG A 59 -10.22 17.21 -9.62
C ARG A 59 -11.27 16.14 -9.93
N LEU A 60 -12.51 16.35 -9.59
CA LEU A 60 -13.61 15.43 -9.91
C LEU A 60 -13.77 15.18 -11.41
N ARG A 61 -13.45 16.19 -12.25
CA ARG A 61 -13.50 16.04 -13.72
C ARG A 61 -12.48 15.02 -14.23
N ASP A 62 -11.28 15.00 -13.65
CA ASP A 62 -10.21 14.11 -14.09
C ASP A 62 -10.61 12.65 -13.85
N ILE A 63 -11.28 12.37 -12.73
CA ILE A 63 -11.77 11.02 -12.40
C ILE A 63 -12.89 10.59 -13.36
N ARG A 64 -13.82 11.49 -13.69
CA ARG A 64 -14.88 11.20 -14.63
C ARG A 64 -14.39 11.04 -16.07
N ALA A 65 -13.25 11.63 -16.40
CA ALA A 65 -12.61 11.51 -17.72
C ALA A 65 -11.78 10.24 -17.88
N MET A 66 -11.60 9.44 -16.81
CA MET A 66 -10.85 8.18 -16.89
C MET A 66 -11.54 7.17 -17.80
N SER A 67 -10.74 6.48 -18.62
CA SER A 67 -11.23 5.43 -19.52
C SER A 67 -11.75 4.22 -18.72
N GLY A 68 -12.71 3.48 -19.30
CA GLY A 68 -13.23 2.25 -18.68
C GLY A 68 -12.13 1.21 -18.41
N ARG A 69 -11.09 1.16 -19.27
CA ARG A 69 -9.93 0.29 -19.05
C ARG A 69 -9.14 0.68 -17.79
N THR A 70 -8.98 1.97 -17.55
CA THR A 70 -8.31 2.49 -16.33
C THR A 70 -9.11 2.11 -15.08
N TRP A 71 -10.44 2.26 -15.13
CA TRP A 71 -11.32 1.83 -14.05
C TRP A 71 -11.21 0.34 -13.75
N LEU A 72 -11.21 -0.50 -14.79
CA LEU A 72 -11.07 -1.95 -14.65
C LEU A 72 -9.73 -2.31 -13.99
N LEU A 73 -8.62 -1.71 -14.45
CA LEU A 73 -7.30 -1.96 -13.89
C LEU A 73 -7.20 -1.50 -12.43
N LEU A 74 -7.76 -0.34 -12.09
CA LEU A 74 -7.78 0.17 -10.72
C LEU A 74 -8.62 -0.72 -9.80
N THR A 75 -9.78 -1.20 -10.27
CA THR A 75 -10.62 -2.11 -9.52
C THR A 75 -9.91 -3.44 -9.26
N PHE A 76 -9.27 -4.00 -10.29
CA PHE A 76 -8.51 -5.24 -10.15
C PHE A 76 -7.32 -5.08 -9.18
N ALA A 77 -6.56 -4.01 -9.32
CA ALA A 77 -5.45 -3.71 -8.41
C ALA A 77 -5.94 -3.52 -6.97
N SER A 78 -7.05 -2.81 -6.77
CA SER A 78 -7.66 -2.62 -5.46
C SER A 78 -8.12 -3.93 -4.82
N ALA A 79 -8.71 -4.83 -5.62
CA ALA A 79 -9.12 -6.15 -5.15
C ALA A 79 -7.91 -6.98 -4.69
N LEU A 80 -6.83 -7.00 -5.47
CA LEU A 80 -5.58 -7.70 -5.11
C LEU A 80 -4.99 -7.15 -3.82
N ILE A 81 -4.93 -5.84 -3.69
CA ILE A 81 -4.42 -5.17 -2.48
C ILE A 81 -5.31 -5.50 -1.27
N SER A 82 -6.63 -5.52 -1.44
CA SER A 82 -7.56 -5.85 -0.36
C SER A 82 -7.37 -7.30 0.12
N VAL A 83 -7.22 -8.25 -0.78
CA VAL A 83 -6.94 -9.65 -0.44
C VAL A 83 -5.62 -9.76 0.33
N ASN A 84 -4.56 -9.10 -0.15
CA ASN A 84 -3.28 -9.05 0.54
C ASN A 84 -3.41 -8.51 1.98
N TRP A 85 -4.19 -7.44 2.18
CA TRP A 85 -4.42 -6.87 3.51
C TRP A 85 -5.24 -7.78 4.43
N VAL A 86 -6.25 -8.47 3.91
CA VAL A 86 -7.00 -9.47 4.70
C VAL A 86 -6.06 -10.55 5.22
N ILE A 87 -5.24 -11.12 4.35
CA ILE A 87 -4.26 -12.16 4.71
C ILE A 87 -3.30 -11.64 5.78
N TYR A 88 -2.77 -10.42 5.58
CA TYR A 88 -1.85 -9.81 6.54
C TYR A 88 -2.49 -9.60 7.92
N ILE A 89 -3.66 -8.95 7.98
CA ILE A 89 -4.35 -8.68 9.25
C ILE A 89 -4.73 -10.00 9.94
N TYR A 90 -5.19 -10.98 9.16
CA TYR A 90 -5.49 -12.31 9.69
C TYR A 90 -4.27 -12.97 10.31
N ALA A 91 -3.13 -12.98 9.60
CA ALA A 91 -1.88 -13.54 10.11
C ALA A 91 -1.43 -12.85 11.40
N VAL A 92 -1.44 -11.52 11.44
CA VAL A 92 -1.07 -10.76 12.65
C VAL A 92 -1.99 -11.04 13.81
N ASN A 93 -3.31 -11.10 13.60
CA ASN A 93 -4.30 -11.36 14.65
C ASN A 93 -4.21 -12.79 15.22
N ASN A 94 -3.68 -13.73 14.45
CA ASN A 94 -3.46 -15.11 14.88
C ASN A 94 -2.03 -15.39 15.38
N GLY A 95 -1.24 -14.35 15.62
CA GLY A 95 0.11 -14.48 16.19
C GLY A 95 1.22 -14.77 15.19
N HIS A 96 0.92 -14.85 13.88
CA HIS A 96 1.87 -15.10 12.79
C HIS A 96 2.53 -13.80 12.29
N VAL A 97 2.94 -12.92 13.21
CA VAL A 97 3.51 -11.61 12.87
C VAL A 97 4.83 -11.74 12.11
N VAL A 98 5.67 -12.71 12.51
CA VAL A 98 6.97 -12.93 11.88
C VAL A 98 6.80 -13.46 10.46
N ASP A 99 5.87 -14.39 10.24
CA ASP A 99 5.57 -14.95 8.92
C ASP A 99 5.02 -13.87 7.98
N ALA A 100 4.14 -13.02 8.50
CA ALA A 100 3.62 -11.87 7.76
C ALA A 100 4.74 -10.89 7.38
N ALA A 101 5.65 -10.58 8.30
CA ALA A 101 6.79 -9.72 8.04
C ALA A 101 7.73 -10.30 6.98
N LEU A 102 8.05 -11.60 7.08
CA LEU A 102 8.88 -12.30 6.08
C LEU A 102 8.26 -12.24 4.68
N GLY A 103 6.93 -12.42 4.58
CA GLY A 103 6.21 -12.25 3.32
C GLY A 103 6.41 -10.87 2.70
N TYR A 104 6.44 -9.82 3.51
CA TYR A 104 6.72 -8.45 3.02
C TYR A 104 8.16 -8.26 2.57
N PHE A 105 9.14 -8.93 3.18
CA PHE A 105 10.53 -8.88 2.71
C PHE A 105 10.74 -9.57 1.35
N ILE A 106 9.88 -10.52 1.00
CA ILE A 106 9.94 -11.20 -0.31
C ILE A 106 9.46 -10.26 -1.42
N ASN A 107 8.51 -9.35 -1.17
CA ASN A 107 7.97 -8.44 -2.17
C ASN A 107 9.02 -7.63 -2.95
N PRO A 108 10.01 -6.96 -2.31
CA PRO A 108 11.08 -6.26 -3.03
C PRO A 108 11.92 -7.19 -3.91
N LEU A 109 12.21 -8.40 -3.43
CA LEU A 109 13.00 -9.38 -4.18
C LEU A 109 12.27 -9.84 -5.44
N VAL A 110 10.97 -10.15 -5.31
CA VAL A 110 10.12 -10.51 -6.46
C VAL A 110 10.00 -9.34 -7.43
N SER A 111 9.82 -8.12 -6.93
CA SER A 111 9.73 -6.91 -7.76
C SER A 111 11.02 -6.66 -8.54
N ILE A 112 12.18 -6.83 -7.93
CA ILE A 112 13.48 -6.71 -8.59
C ILE A 112 13.65 -7.82 -9.63
N ALA A 113 13.34 -9.06 -9.30
CA ALA A 113 13.43 -10.20 -10.22
C ALA A 113 12.52 -9.99 -11.46
N LEU A 114 11.27 -9.56 -11.24
CA LEU A 114 10.35 -9.23 -12.33
C LEU A 114 10.84 -8.05 -13.16
N GLY A 115 11.37 -7.01 -12.52
CA GLY A 115 11.96 -5.85 -13.19
C GLY A 115 13.12 -6.24 -14.11
N LEU A 116 14.01 -7.11 -13.64
CA LEU A 116 15.13 -7.65 -14.44
C LEU A 116 14.62 -8.46 -15.63
N VAL A 117 13.67 -9.38 -15.42
CA VAL A 117 13.10 -10.21 -16.50
C VAL A 117 12.40 -9.36 -17.55
N ILE A 118 11.66 -8.33 -17.15
CA ILE A 118 10.97 -7.44 -18.07
C ILE A 118 11.99 -6.56 -18.82
N SER A 119 12.98 -6.02 -18.11
CA SER A 119 14.03 -5.18 -18.69
C SER A 119 14.86 -5.90 -19.75
N THR A 120 15.16 -7.18 -19.52
CA THR A 120 15.90 -8.01 -20.49
C THR A 120 15.07 -8.37 -21.73
N ARG A 121 13.74 -8.24 -21.64
CA ARG A 121 12.82 -8.53 -22.75
C ARG A 121 12.42 -7.32 -23.59
N LEU A 122 12.64 -6.11 -23.06
CA LEU A 122 12.42 -4.89 -23.82
C LEU A 122 13.71 -4.57 -24.62
N PRO A 123 13.70 -4.59 -25.98
CA PRO A 123 14.83 -4.10 -26.73
C PRO A 123 15.05 -2.63 -26.37
N SER A 124 16.30 -2.26 -26.06
CA SER A 124 16.66 -0.87 -25.81
C SER A 124 16.21 -0.06 -27.03
N ALA A 125 15.20 0.78 -26.84
CA ALA A 125 14.89 1.81 -27.82
C ALA A 125 16.09 2.76 -27.87
N GLY A 126 16.97 2.58 -28.92
CA GLY A 126 18.06 3.46 -29.25
C GLY A 126 17.54 4.82 -29.75
#